data_bd444f026f336dc592f4ce5f7e59edfc
#
_entry.id   bd444f026f336dc592f4ce5f7e59edfc
#
_cell.length_a   1.000
_cell.length_b   1.000
_cell.length_c   1.000
_cell.angle_alpha   90.00
_cell.angle_beta   90.00
_cell.angle_gamma   90.00
#
_symmetry.space_group_name_H-M   'P 1'
#
loop_
_entity.id
_entity.type
_entity.pdbx_description
1 polymer ?
#
loop_
_entity_poly.entity_id
_entity_poly.type
_entity_poly.pdbx_seq_one_letter_code
_entity_poly.pdbx_strand_id
1 'polypeptide(L)'
;MTERKSPTAVLREGPRALSDAQVREIEDSSLEEVLHVDIDDVIEYVHKDLRSLPDFTTLYRKYLKQRWDVYDLDFSQDKIDWQEKMTEEERQSFIAVASGFHHGERQVEIELPVFMIGASEEEKLHIAAQIEDEARHTVFFDRFYREVVGLKGDDIMSILDASFPWVSETFVAPFGLLAYQADELRLHPYDERARVRYGTNYFLWIEGVLALSVMKVTLSYARWRGFLPAYYTGFTATCRE
;
A
#
# COMPACT_ATOMS: atom_id res chain seq x y z
N MET A 1 -2.44 -29.11 -26.69
CA MET A 1 -1.49 -28.90 -25.60
C MET A 1 -0.75 -27.63 -25.94
N THR A 2 -1.11 -26.52 -25.36
CA THR A 2 -0.36 -25.26 -25.47
C THR A 2 0.92 -25.45 -24.66
N GLU A 3 2.07 -25.28 -25.30
CA GLU A 3 3.37 -25.27 -24.63
C GLU A 3 3.33 -24.20 -23.52
N ARG A 4 3.44 -24.60 -22.26
CA ARG A 4 3.60 -23.66 -21.15
C ARG A 4 4.92 -22.91 -21.34
N LYS A 5 4.86 -21.59 -21.44
CA LYS A 5 6.06 -20.77 -21.41
C LYS A 5 6.69 -20.89 -20.01
N SER A 6 8.01 -21.03 -19.97
CA SER A 6 8.72 -21.03 -18.68
C SER A 6 8.54 -19.68 -17.97
N PRO A 7 8.57 -19.62 -16.63
CA PRO A 7 8.56 -18.36 -15.87
C PRO A 7 9.61 -17.37 -16.37
N THR A 8 10.77 -17.86 -16.73
CA THR A 8 11.88 -17.08 -17.33
C THR A 8 11.48 -16.39 -18.64
N ALA A 9 10.68 -17.04 -19.49
CA ALA A 9 10.21 -16.45 -20.74
C ALA A 9 9.24 -15.27 -20.49
N VAL A 10 8.39 -15.38 -19.48
CA VAL A 10 7.49 -14.30 -19.06
C VAL A 10 8.29 -13.10 -18.53
N LEU A 11 9.31 -13.34 -17.71
CA LEU A 11 10.20 -12.30 -17.20
C LEU A 11 10.96 -11.57 -18.32
N ARG A 12 11.37 -12.27 -19.38
CA ARG A 12 12.07 -11.67 -20.52
C ARG A 12 11.21 -10.75 -21.40
N GLU A 13 9.90 -10.92 -21.36
CA GLU A 13 8.98 -10.09 -22.17
C GLU A 13 8.80 -8.67 -21.64
N GLY A 14 9.31 -8.36 -20.42
CA GLY A 14 9.27 -7.03 -19.75
C GLY A 14 7.92 -6.71 -19.10
N PRO A 15 7.80 -5.57 -18.40
CA PRO A 15 6.62 -5.19 -17.64
C PRO A 15 5.49 -4.75 -18.56
N ARG A 16 4.92 -5.66 -19.28
CA ARG A 16 3.60 -5.47 -19.88
C ARG A 16 2.58 -5.85 -18.82
N ALA A 17 1.50 -5.09 -18.78
CA ALA A 17 0.33 -5.55 -18.04
C ALA A 17 0.06 -6.99 -18.48
N LEU A 18 0.30 -7.94 -17.58
CA LEU A 18 0.07 -9.35 -17.87
C LEU A 18 -1.41 -9.51 -18.21
N SER A 19 -1.71 -10.22 -19.29
CA SER A 19 -3.09 -10.62 -19.56
C SER A 19 -3.57 -11.60 -18.47
N ASP A 20 -4.86 -11.69 -18.24
CA ASP A 20 -5.44 -12.64 -17.27
C ASP A 20 -4.99 -14.09 -17.53
N ALA A 21 -4.71 -14.44 -18.80
CA ALA A 21 -4.20 -15.74 -19.17
C ALA A 21 -2.75 -15.96 -18.69
N GLN A 22 -1.91 -14.93 -18.79
CA GLN A 22 -0.53 -14.97 -18.30
C GLN A 22 -0.45 -15.00 -16.78
N VAL A 23 -1.34 -14.25 -16.10
CA VAL A 23 -1.43 -14.29 -14.63
C VAL A 23 -1.81 -15.70 -14.17
N ARG A 24 -2.81 -16.32 -14.79
CA ARG A 24 -3.19 -17.71 -14.47
C ARG A 24 -2.08 -18.71 -14.75
N GLU A 25 -1.33 -18.54 -15.84
CA GLU A 25 -0.20 -19.38 -16.16
C GLU A 25 0.91 -19.30 -15.11
N ILE A 26 1.15 -18.10 -14.54
CA ILE A 26 2.11 -17.90 -13.45
C ILE A 26 1.57 -18.50 -12.14
N GLU A 27 0.28 -18.27 -11.83
CA GLU A 27 -0.36 -18.80 -10.62
C GLU A 27 -0.44 -20.34 -10.63
N ASP A 28 -0.56 -20.95 -11.81
CA ASP A 28 -0.57 -22.40 -12.01
C ASP A 28 0.83 -23.03 -12.11
N SER A 29 1.92 -22.22 -12.09
CA SER A 29 3.29 -22.72 -12.16
C SER A 29 3.64 -23.56 -10.94
N SER A 30 4.24 -24.72 -11.15
CA SER A 30 4.70 -25.56 -10.03
C SER A 30 5.93 -24.93 -9.36
N LEU A 31 6.12 -25.24 -8.07
CA LEU A 31 7.31 -24.82 -7.33
C LEU A 31 8.60 -25.30 -8.03
N GLU A 32 8.58 -26.46 -8.69
CA GLU A 32 9.70 -27.00 -9.43
C GLU A 32 10.08 -26.14 -10.63
N GLU A 33 9.09 -25.60 -11.36
CA GLU A 33 9.33 -24.65 -12.46
C GLU A 33 9.94 -23.34 -11.97
N VAL A 34 9.50 -22.84 -10.82
CA VAL A 34 10.05 -21.62 -10.19
C VAL A 34 11.50 -21.81 -9.73
N LEU A 35 11.84 -22.99 -9.21
CA LEU A 35 13.20 -23.32 -8.77
C LEU A 35 14.23 -23.41 -9.92
N HIS A 36 13.76 -23.53 -11.16
CA HIS A 36 14.61 -23.56 -12.35
C HIS A 36 14.76 -22.21 -13.06
N VAL A 37 14.28 -21.11 -12.46
CA VAL A 37 14.50 -19.77 -13.00
C VAL A 37 15.98 -19.41 -12.86
N ASP A 38 16.60 -19.06 -13.99
CA ASP A 38 18.00 -18.63 -14.01
C ASP A 38 18.12 -17.24 -13.38
N ILE A 39 18.99 -17.11 -12.37
CA ILE A 39 19.20 -15.84 -11.67
C ILE A 39 19.74 -14.74 -12.60
N ASP A 40 20.55 -15.11 -13.61
CA ASP A 40 21.09 -14.16 -14.56
C ASP A 40 19.99 -13.58 -15.45
N ASP A 41 18.98 -14.37 -15.82
CA ASP A 41 17.77 -13.90 -16.51
C ASP A 41 16.96 -12.91 -15.67
N VAL A 42 16.84 -13.18 -14.37
CA VAL A 42 16.15 -12.26 -13.42
C VAL A 42 16.92 -10.95 -13.31
N ILE A 43 18.24 -11.02 -13.18
CA ILE A 43 19.11 -9.83 -13.10
C ILE A 43 19.01 -9.01 -14.39
N GLU A 44 19.06 -9.65 -15.57
CA GLU A 44 18.91 -8.96 -16.85
C GLU A 44 17.54 -8.26 -16.96
N TYR A 45 16.47 -8.92 -16.53
CA TYR A 45 15.12 -8.36 -16.51
C TYR A 45 15.06 -7.12 -15.59
N VAL A 46 15.53 -7.23 -14.35
CA VAL A 46 15.56 -6.12 -13.40
C VAL A 46 16.36 -4.94 -13.94
N HIS A 47 17.55 -5.19 -14.52
CA HIS A 47 18.35 -4.14 -15.14
C HIS A 47 17.68 -3.45 -16.32
N LYS A 48 16.89 -4.19 -17.08
CA LYS A 48 16.12 -3.64 -18.20
C LYS A 48 15.02 -2.72 -17.68
N ASP A 49 14.32 -3.15 -16.64
CA ASP A 49 13.23 -2.38 -16.05
C ASP A 49 13.72 -1.12 -15.33
N LEU A 50 14.81 -1.22 -14.57
CA LEU A 50 15.44 -0.05 -13.94
C LEU A 50 15.80 1.05 -14.95
N ARG A 51 16.10 0.69 -16.20
CA ARG A 51 16.36 1.67 -17.27
C ARG A 51 15.10 2.31 -17.84
N SER A 52 13.94 1.72 -17.60
CA SER A 52 12.63 2.20 -18.09
C SER A 52 11.76 2.84 -17.01
N LEU A 53 12.27 2.95 -15.77
CA LEU A 53 11.53 3.57 -14.68
C LEU A 53 11.23 5.05 -14.98
N PRO A 54 10.04 5.55 -14.63
CA PRO A 54 9.71 6.96 -14.74
C PRO A 54 10.60 7.79 -13.79
N ASP A 55 10.97 8.98 -14.23
CA ASP A 55 11.62 9.94 -13.36
C ASP A 55 10.64 10.52 -12.32
N PHE A 56 11.16 11.16 -11.28
CA PHE A 56 10.36 11.73 -10.19
C PHE A 56 9.38 12.81 -10.67
N THR A 57 9.74 13.58 -11.71
CA THR A 57 8.84 14.58 -12.30
C THR A 57 7.66 13.91 -12.99
N THR A 58 7.88 12.79 -13.65
CA THR A 58 6.83 11.97 -14.26
C THR A 58 5.91 11.37 -13.20
N LEU A 59 6.46 10.84 -12.09
CA LEU A 59 5.69 10.34 -10.95
C LEU A 59 4.83 11.45 -10.33
N TYR A 60 5.40 12.64 -10.11
CA TYR A 60 4.65 13.78 -9.61
C TYR A 60 3.49 14.21 -10.54
N ARG A 61 3.71 14.20 -11.87
CA ARG A 61 2.64 14.46 -12.84
C ARG A 61 1.54 13.39 -12.81
N LYS A 62 1.93 12.13 -12.56
CA LYS A 62 0.97 11.04 -12.38
C LYS A 62 0.11 11.28 -11.14
N TYR A 63 0.74 11.60 -10.01
CA TYR A 63 0.05 11.98 -8.78
C TYR A 63 -1.01 13.08 -9.03
N LEU A 64 -0.64 14.20 -9.65
CA LEU A 64 -1.58 15.30 -9.94
C LEU A 64 -2.83 14.86 -10.75
N LYS A 65 -2.72 13.81 -11.56
CA LYS A 65 -3.82 13.26 -12.35
C LYS A 65 -4.67 12.25 -11.60
N GLN A 66 -4.08 11.56 -10.62
CA GLN A 66 -4.72 10.49 -9.86
C GLN A 66 -5.30 10.98 -8.54
N ARG A 67 -4.93 12.18 -8.11
CA ARG A 67 -5.42 12.79 -6.87
C ARG A 67 -6.94 12.81 -6.84
N TRP A 68 -7.50 12.33 -5.75
CA TRP A 68 -8.94 12.26 -5.52
C TRP A 68 -9.30 13.01 -4.24
N ASP A 69 -10.56 13.39 -4.09
CA ASP A 69 -11.06 14.03 -2.87
C ASP A 69 -11.72 12.99 -1.97
N VAL A 70 -11.19 12.84 -0.77
CA VAL A 70 -11.72 11.90 0.22
C VAL A 70 -13.17 12.25 0.63
N TYR A 71 -13.57 13.49 0.49
CA TYR A 71 -14.93 13.97 0.82
C TYR A 71 -15.96 13.68 -0.28
N ASP A 72 -15.54 13.26 -1.47
CA ASP A 72 -16.44 12.81 -2.53
C ASP A 72 -17.00 11.39 -2.26
N LEU A 73 -16.45 10.66 -1.29
CA LEU A 73 -16.96 9.34 -0.90
C LEU A 73 -18.23 9.45 -0.07
N ASP A 74 -19.29 8.75 -0.50
CA ASP A 74 -20.55 8.59 0.24
C ASP A 74 -20.60 7.25 0.97
N PHE A 75 -20.39 7.24 2.27
CA PHE A 75 -20.43 6.07 3.13
C PHE A 75 -21.85 5.63 3.56
N SER A 76 -22.91 6.23 3.03
CA SER A 76 -24.28 5.90 3.44
C SER A 76 -24.62 4.43 3.24
N GLN A 77 -24.25 3.87 2.07
CA GLN A 77 -24.48 2.44 1.79
C GLN A 77 -23.57 1.54 2.62
N ASP A 78 -22.33 1.96 2.85
CA ASP A 78 -21.36 1.21 3.67
C ASP A 78 -21.86 1.06 5.10
N LYS A 79 -22.50 2.09 5.65
CA LYS A 79 -23.11 2.03 6.97
C LYS A 79 -24.26 1.01 7.04
N ILE A 80 -25.09 0.95 6.01
CA ILE A 80 -26.17 -0.05 5.93
C ILE A 80 -25.56 -1.44 5.82
N ASP A 81 -24.61 -1.64 4.93
CA ASP A 81 -23.93 -2.93 4.73
C ASP A 81 -23.25 -3.41 6.02
N TRP A 82 -22.59 -2.51 6.73
CA TRP A 82 -21.96 -2.77 8.02
C TRP A 82 -22.93 -3.30 9.07
N GLN A 83 -24.11 -2.68 9.15
CA GLN A 83 -25.11 -3.01 10.16
C GLN A 83 -25.96 -4.24 9.82
N GLU A 84 -26.31 -4.43 8.53
CA GLU A 84 -27.33 -5.37 8.10
C GLU A 84 -26.78 -6.58 7.32
N LYS A 85 -25.67 -6.44 6.59
CA LYS A 85 -25.15 -7.51 5.73
C LYS A 85 -23.95 -8.25 6.29
N MET A 86 -23.08 -7.55 7.04
CA MET A 86 -21.85 -8.12 7.54
C MET A 86 -22.06 -8.93 8.81
N THR A 87 -21.42 -10.09 8.87
CA THR A 87 -21.31 -10.87 10.12
C THR A 87 -20.38 -10.18 11.10
N GLU A 88 -20.41 -10.60 12.38
CA GLU A 88 -19.52 -10.06 13.38
C GLU A 88 -18.05 -10.36 13.07
N GLU A 89 -17.74 -11.55 12.56
CA GLU A 89 -16.39 -11.95 12.17
C GLU A 89 -15.87 -11.09 10.99
N GLU A 90 -16.74 -10.76 10.03
CA GLU A 90 -16.40 -9.87 8.93
C GLU A 90 -16.10 -8.46 9.45
N ARG A 91 -16.95 -7.91 10.33
CA ARG A 91 -16.71 -6.60 10.95
C ARG A 91 -15.39 -6.56 11.71
N GLN A 92 -15.10 -7.56 12.53
CA GLN A 92 -13.85 -7.64 13.28
C GLN A 92 -12.63 -7.71 12.37
N SER A 93 -12.71 -8.48 11.28
CA SER A 93 -11.63 -8.57 10.29
C SER A 93 -11.38 -7.23 9.59
N PHE A 94 -12.45 -6.53 9.17
CA PHE A 94 -12.33 -5.22 8.53
C PHE A 94 -11.83 -4.14 9.49
N ILE A 95 -12.27 -4.14 10.75
CA ILE A 95 -11.75 -3.24 11.79
C ILE A 95 -10.25 -3.47 11.99
N ALA A 96 -9.81 -4.72 12.09
CA ALA A 96 -8.39 -5.02 12.29
C ALA A 96 -7.53 -4.51 11.12
N VAL A 97 -7.98 -4.74 9.88
CA VAL A 97 -7.30 -4.21 8.69
C VAL A 97 -7.31 -2.68 8.68
N ALA A 98 -8.48 -2.07 8.84
CA ALA A 98 -8.60 -0.60 8.84
C ALA A 98 -7.77 0.05 9.95
N SER A 99 -7.68 -0.59 11.14
CA SER A 99 -6.82 -0.10 12.23
C SER A 99 -5.34 -0.18 11.88
N GLY A 100 -4.91 -1.29 11.29
CA GLY A 100 -3.52 -1.44 10.83
C GLY A 100 -3.13 -0.34 9.85
N PHE A 101 -3.97 -0.08 8.86
CA PHE A 101 -3.75 0.98 7.88
C PHE A 101 -3.82 2.36 8.52
N HIS A 102 -4.89 2.70 9.24
CA HIS A 102 -5.04 4.02 9.84
C HIS A 102 -3.83 4.44 10.71
N HIS A 103 -3.33 3.51 11.51
CA HIS A 103 -2.13 3.75 12.31
C HIS A 103 -0.85 3.75 11.47
N GLY A 104 -0.79 2.94 10.41
CA GLY A 104 0.31 2.88 9.46
C GLY A 104 0.45 4.18 8.69
N GLU A 105 -0.61 4.67 8.04
CA GLU A 105 -0.65 5.92 7.26
C GLU A 105 -0.20 7.11 8.12
N ARG A 106 -0.75 7.22 9.33
CA ARG A 106 -0.32 8.26 10.28
C ARG A 106 1.15 8.12 10.66
N GLN A 107 1.67 6.89 10.84
CA GLN A 107 3.08 6.69 11.17
C GLN A 107 3.98 7.09 10.00
N VAL A 108 3.62 6.75 8.78
CA VAL A 108 4.34 7.16 7.57
C VAL A 108 4.32 8.68 7.41
N GLU A 109 3.17 9.33 7.60
CA GLU A 109 3.03 10.79 7.56
C GLU A 109 4.06 11.49 8.47
N ILE A 110 4.33 10.92 9.65
CA ILE A 110 5.31 11.45 10.63
C ILE A 110 6.76 11.15 10.22
N GLU A 111 7.02 9.96 9.68
CA GLU A 111 8.39 9.48 9.48
C GLU A 111 8.93 9.80 8.07
N LEU A 112 8.09 9.80 7.05
CA LEU A 112 8.51 10.02 5.67
C LEU A 112 9.18 11.39 5.42
N PRO A 113 8.79 12.50 6.08
CA PRO A 113 9.44 13.80 5.87
C PRO A 113 10.95 13.81 6.08
N VAL A 114 11.51 12.94 6.94
CA VAL A 114 12.95 12.85 7.13
C VAL A 114 13.67 12.45 5.85
N PHE A 115 13.00 11.68 4.99
CA PHE A 115 13.57 11.20 3.73
C PHE A 115 13.80 12.33 2.70
N MET A 116 13.14 13.49 2.87
CA MET A 116 13.39 14.68 2.05
C MET A 116 14.77 15.28 2.27
N ILE A 117 15.39 15.04 3.45
CA ILE A 117 16.73 15.54 3.73
C ILE A 117 17.73 14.78 2.87
N GLY A 118 18.53 15.50 2.07
CA GLY A 118 19.49 14.90 1.14
C GLY A 118 18.90 14.42 -0.20
N ALA A 119 17.58 14.55 -0.42
CA ALA A 119 16.93 14.26 -1.69
C ALA A 119 17.20 15.36 -2.74
N SER A 120 17.15 15.00 -4.04
CA SER A 120 17.11 15.99 -5.13
C SER A 120 15.81 16.79 -5.10
N GLU A 121 15.75 17.91 -5.83
CA GLU A 121 14.53 18.72 -5.88
C GLU A 121 13.36 17.95 -6.53
N GLU A 122 13.64 17.12 -7.54
CA GLU A 122 12.64 16.28 -8.21
C GLU A 122 12.15 15.16 -7.28
N GLU A 123 13.03 14.55 -6.52
CA GLU A 123 12.69 13.53 -5.51
C GLU A 123 11.81 14.13 -4.41
N LYS A 124 12.12 15.34 -3.95
CA LYS A 124 11.30 16.06 -2.96
C LYS A 124 9.87 16.31 -3.44
N LEU A 125 9.66 16.58 -4.72
CA LEU A 125 8.31 16.73 -5.30
C LEU A 125 7.49 15.44 -5.12
N HIS A 126 8.12 14.30 -5.42
CA HIS A 126 7.47 13.00 -5.27
C HIS A 126 7.19 12.67 -3.80
N ILE A 127 8.19 12.85 -2.92
CA ILE A 127 8.02 12.60 -1.48
C ILE A 127 6.93 13.51 -0.88
N ALA A 128 6.86 14.78 -1.28
CA ALA A 128 5.83 15.70 -0.80
C ALA A 128 4.42 15.27 -1.25
N ALA A 129 4.31 14.77 -2.48
CA ALA A 129 3.07 14.20 -3.00
C ALA A 129 2.64 12.99 -2.14
N GLN A 130 3.56 12.09 -1.85
CA GLN A 130 3.30 10.91 -1.05
C GLN A 130 2.90 11.26 0.39
N ILE A 131 3.53 12.25 1.03
CA ILE A 131 3.10 12.72 2.36
C ILE A 131 1.65 13.25 2.31
N GLU A 132 1.23 13.91 1.23
CA GLU A 132 -0.15 14.36 1.07
C GLU A 132 -1.10 13.17 0.88
N ASP A 133 -0.67 12.13 0.16
CA ASP A 133 -1.44 10.91 0.02
C ASP A 133 -1.68 10.25 1.38
N GLU A 134 -0.64 10.10 2.21
CA GLU A 134 -0.75 9.52 3.55
C GLU A 134 -1.71 10.31 4.47
N ALA A 135 -1.64 11.65 4.40
CA ALA A 135 -2.58 12.50 5.14
C ALA A 135 -4.02 12.27 4.68
N ARG A 136 -4.26 12.12 3.39
CA ARG A 136 -5.58 11.83 2.82
C ARG A 136 -6.06 10.43 3.20
N HIS A 137 -5.18 9.43 3.21
CA HIS A 137 -5.50 8.08 3.67
C HIS A 137 -5.87 8.06 5.16
N THR A 138 -5.16 8.81 6.00
CA THR A 138 -5.52 8.99 7.41
C THR A 138 -6.95 9.53 7.56
N VAL A 139 -7.34 10.54 6.76
CA VAL A 139 -8.71 11.07 6.76
C VAL A 139 -9.73 10.05 6.24
N PHE A 140 -9.36 9.25 5.24
CA PHE A 140 -10.23 8.18 4.72
C PHE A 140 -10.60 7.17 5.80
N PHE A 141 -9.62 6.67 6.55
CA PHE A 141 -9.89 5.74 7.64
C PHE A 141 -10.60 6.39 8.82
N ASP A 142 -10.29 7.64 9.18
CA ASP A 142 -11.03 8.39 10.21
C ASP A 142 -12.52 8.52 9.86
N ARG A 143 -12.84 8.86 8.60
CA ARG A 143 -14.22 8.91 8.10
C ARG A 143 -14.91 7.54 8.16
N PHE A 144 -14.22 6.48 7.72
CA PHE A 144 -14.77 5.12 7.81
C PHE A 144 -15.14 4.77 9.25
N TYR A 145 -14.27 5.04 10.20
CA TYR A 145 -14.55 4.78 11.62
C TYR A 145 -15.72 5.59 12.16
N ARG A 146 -15.83 6.85 11.80
CA ARG A 146 -16.91 7.72 12.28
C ARG A 146 -18.24 7.41 11.63
N GLU A 147 -18.25 7.29 10.31
CA GLU A 147 -19.48 7.24 9.51
C GLU A 147 -20.05 5.82 9.40
N VAL A 148 -19.19 4.79 9.34
CA VAL A 148 -19.59 3.39 9.15
C VAL A 148 -19.57 2.61 10.45
N VAL A 149 -18.41 2.56 11.13
CA VAL A 149 -18.26 1.81 12.39
C VAL A 149 -18.98 2.49 13.55
N GLY A 150 -19.06 3.83 13.53
CA GLY A 150 -19.78 4.63 14.52
C GLY A 150 -18.97 5.02 15.75
N LEU A 151 -17.62 4.99 15.66
CA LEU A 151 -16.75 5.50 16.70
C LEU A 151 -17.00 7.00 16.94
N LYS A 152 -16.85 7.42 18.17
CA LYS A 152 -16.99 8.82 18.58
C LYS A 152 -15.67 9.35 19.09
N GLY A 153 -15.37 10.59 18.73
CA GLY A 153 -14.17 11.30 19.17
C GLY A 153 -14.19 12.73 18.65
N ASP A 154 -13.51 13.63 19.33
CA ASP A 154 -13.52 15.07 19.01
C ASP A 154 -12.52 15.39 17.88
N ASP A 155 -11.49 14.57 17.74
CA ASP A 155 -10.41 14.71 16.75
C ASP A 155 -9.94 13.34 16.21
N ILE A 156 -9.00 13.36 15.26
CA ILE A 156 -8.42 12.16 14.66
C ILE A 156 -7.69 11.30 15.70
N MET A 157 -6.99 11.94 16.65
CA MET A 157 -6.27 11.22 17.70
C MET A 157 -7.21 10.39 18.57
N SER A 158 -8.38 10.91 18.91
CA SER A 158 -9.40 10.17 19.68
C SER A 158 -9.87 8.90 18.95
N ILE A 159 -9.95 8.93 17.62
CA ILE A 159 -10.31 7.76 16.81
C ILE A 159 -9.15 6.77 16.74
N LEU A 160 -7.92 7.25 16.56
CA LEU A 160 -6.71 6.43 16.61
C LEU A 160 -6.60 5.70 17.94
N ASP A 161 -6.72 6.42 19.06
CA ASP A 161 -6.67 5.82 20.40
C ASP A 161 -7.75 4.75 20.59
N ALA A 162 -8.98 5.03 20.12
CA ALA A 162 -10.09 4.08 20.20
C ALA A 162 -9.88 2.83 19.30
N SER A 163 -9.21 2.97 18.18
CA SER A 163 -8.96 1.87 17.24
C SER A 163 -7.68 1.09 17.51
N PHE A 164 -6.75 1.62 18.32
CA PHE A 164 -5.47 0.99 18.61
C PHE A 164 -5.55 -0.47 19.10
N PRO A 165 -6.53 -0.85 19.96
CA PRO A 165 -6.64 -2.24 20.43
C PRO A 165 -6.87 -3.28 19.33
N TRP A 166 -7.29 -2.86 18.14
CA TRP A 166 -7.51 -3.76 16.98
C TRP A 166 -6.31 -3.86 16.04
N VAL A 167 -5.23 -3.09 16.27
CA VAL A 167 -4.02 -3.17 15.46
C VAL A 167 -3.36 -4.53 15.64
N SER A 168 -3.18 -5.25 14.55
CA SER A 168 -2.48 -6.54 14.56
C SER A 168 -0.98 -6.37 14.83
N GLU A 169 -0.39 -7.30 15.59
CA GLU A 169 1.07 -7.35 15.80
C GLU A 169 1.86 -7.43 14.49
N THR A 170 1.26 -7.94 13.42
CA THR A 170 1.85 -7.98 12.08
C THR A 170 2.21 -6.58 11.56
N PHE A 171 1.44 -5.57 11.92
CA PHE A 171 1.71 -4.17 11.56
C PHE A 171 2.73 -3.51 12.49
N VAL A 172 2.77 -3.88 13.76
CA VAL A 172 3.61 -3.22 14.76
C VAL A 172 5.11 -3.33 14.44
N ALA A 173 5.58 -4.50 14.04
CA ALA A 173 7.01 -4.74 13.83
C ALA A 173 7.60 -3.94 12.64
N PRO A 174 7.01 -3.93 11.43
CA PRO A 174 7.52 -3.13 10.31
C PRO A 174 7.52 -1.63 10.59
N PHE A 175 6.47 -1.12 11.23
CA PHE A 175 6.36 0.30 11.56
C PHE A 175 7.26 0.72 12.73
N GLY A 176 7.49 -0.16 13.70
CA GLY A 176 8.49 0.04 14.73
C GLY A 176 9.91 0.11 14.16
N LEU A 177 10.23 -0.73 13.17
CA LEU A 177 11.48 -0.65 12.43
C LEU A 177 11.58 0.64 11.60
N LEU A 178 10.48 1.08 10.99
CA LEU A 178 10.43 2.33 10.22
C LEU A 178 10.77 3.53 11.11
N ALA A 179 10.14 3.63 12.28
CA ALA A 179 10.41 4.69 13.26
C ALA A 179 11.87 4.69 13.71
N TYR A 180 12.44 3.53 14.02
CA TYR A 180 13.86 3.40 14.36
C TYR A 180 14.78 3.89 13.23
N GLN A 181 14.48 3.50 11.98
CA GLN A 181 15.27 3.89 10.82
C GLN A 181 15.11 5.39 10.49
N ALA A 182 13.94 5.96 10.74
CA ALA A 182 13.73 7.40 10.63
C ALA A 182 14.55 8.18 11.66
N ASP A 183 14.66 7.68 12.89
CA ASP A 183 15.52 8.29 13.92
C ASP A 183 17.01 8.22 13.54
N GLU A 184 17.46 7.11 12.96
CA GLU A 184 18.82 7.02 12.39
C GLU A 184 19.04 8.08 11.30
N LEU A 185 18.07 8.29 10.41
CA LEU A 185 18.16 9.34 9.38
C LEU A 185 18.12 10.76 9.96
N ARG A 186 17.36 11.02 11.03
CA ARG A 186 17.36 12.33 11.72
C ARG A 186 18.72 12.66 12.29
N LEU A 187 19.41 11.64 12.82
CA LEU A 187 20.77 11.80 13.38
C LEU A 187 21.86 11.87 12.30
N HIS A 188 21.67 11.14 11.20
CA HIS A 188 22.65 10.97 10.13
C HIS A 188 22.01 11.19 8.74
N PRO A 189 21.52 12.39 8.42
CA PRO A 189 20.64 12.63 7.25
C PRO A 189 21.32 12.43 5.88
N TYR A 190 22.64 12.37 5.84
CA TYR A 190 23.42 12.14 4.61
C TYR A 190 24.08 10.77 4.58
N ASP A 191 23.73 9.85 5.49
CA ASP A 191 24.19 8.47 5.44
C ASP A 191 23.37 7.69 4.39
N GLU A 192 24.01 7.43 3.24
CA GLU A 192 23.39 6.67 2.13
C GLU A 192 22.92 5.28 2.57
N ARG A 193 23.65 4.62 3.48
CA ARG A 193 23.29 3.30 3.97
C ARG A 193 22.00 3.35 4.83
N ALA A 194 21.89 4.34 5.71
CA ALA A 194 20.68 4.57 6.50
C ALA A 194 19.50 4.88 5.58
N ARG A 195 19.73 5.71 4.55
CA ARG A 195 18.75 6.06 3.54
C ARG A 195 18.24 4.84 2.75
N VAL A 196 19.14 3.97 2.30
CA VAL A 196 18.79 2.73 1.60
C VAL A 196 17.99 1.77 2.51
N ARG A 197 18.39 1.63 3.78
CA ARG A 197 17.66 0.79 4.74
C ARG A 197 16.23 1.27 4.96
N TYR A 198 16.07 2.56 5.19
CA TYR A 198 14.74 3.18 5.33
C TYR A 198 13.89 2.94 4.07
N GLY A 199 14.43 3.31 2.89
CA GLY A 199 13.72 3.14 1.62
C GLY A 199 13.36 1.68 1.32
N THR A 200 14.23 0.73 1.63
CA THR A 200 13.94 -0.69 1.47
C THR A 200 12.80 -1.16 2.38
N ASN A 201 12.81 -0.76 3.66
CA ASN A 201 11.74 -1.12 4.57
C ASN A 201 10.42 -0.46 4.17
N TYR A 202 10.44 0.83 3.85
CA TYR A 202 9.24 1.57 3.52
C TYR A 202 8.69 1.17 2.14
N PHE A 203 9.39 1.51 1.06
CA PHE A 203 8.85 1.35 -0.30
C PHE A 203 8.71 -0.11 -0.75
N LEU A 204 9.65 -0.99 -0.37
CA LEU A 204 9.59 -2.38 -0.84
C LEU A 204 8.81 -3.29 0.11
N TRP A 205 9.05 -3.17 1.42
CA TRP A 205 8.41 -4.09 2.37
C TRP A 205 7.03 -3.60 2.81
N ILE A 206 6.92 -2.36 3.34
CA ILE A 206 5.65 -1.86 3.85
C ILE A 206 4.68 -1.62 2.69
N GLU A 207 5.05 -0.81 1.70
CA GLU A 207 4.17 -0.48 0.58
C GLU A 207 4.04 -1.63 -0.41
N GLY A 208 5.17 -2.14 -0.91
CA GLY A 208 5.17 -3.11 -2.01
C GLY A 208 4.72 -4.51 -1.62
N VAL A 209 4.90 -4.96 -0.38
CA VAL A 209 4.53 -6.31 0.07
C VAL A 209 3.37 -6.29 1.06
N LEU A 210 3.54 -5.65 2.22
CA LEU A 210 2.55 -5.71 3.29
C LEU A 210 1.24 -5.03 2.87
N ALA A 211 1.30 -3.75 2.49
CA ALA A 211 0.11 -2.97 2.14
C ALA A 211 -0.62 -3.59 0.94
N LEU A 212 0.05 -3.75 -0.20
CA LEU A 212 -0.58 -4.27 -1.41
C LEU A 212 -1.19 -5.66 -1.22
N SER A 213 -0.55 -6.56 -0.46
CA SER A 213 -1.09 -7.90 -0.21
C SER A 213 -2.38 -7.85 0.61
N VAL A 214 -2.41 -7.08 1.69
CA VAL A 214 -3.59 -6.92 2.55
C VAL A 214 -4.72 -6.21 1.80
N MET A 215 -4.40 -5.15 1.05
CA MET A 215 -5.36 -4.43 0.22
C MET A 215 -6.00 -5.36 -0.81
N LYS A 216 -5.20 -6.15 -1.54
CA LYS A 216 -5.72 -7.08 -2.54
C LYS A 216 -6.69 -8.10 -1.93
N VAL A 217 -6.34 -8.71 -0.81
CA VAL A 217 -7.22 -9.68 -0.13
C VAL A 217 -8.51 -9.01 0.32
N THR A 218 -8.42 -7.87 0.99
CA THR A 218 -9.58 -7.15 1.55
C THR A 218 -10.52 -6.67 0.46
N LEU A 219 -9.99 -6.05 -0.60
CA LEU A 219 -10.78 -5.57 -1.73
C LEU A 219 -11.41 -6.70 -2.53
N SER A 220 -10.68 -7.80 -2.75
CA SER A 220 -11.24 -8.97 -3.43
C SER A 220 -12.40 -9.58 -2.64
N TYR A 221 -12.28 -9.63 -1.31
CA TYR A 221 -13.33 -10.13 -0.44
C TYR A 221 -14.55 -9.20 -0.42
N ALA A 222 -14.36 -7.88 -0.25
CA ALA A 222 -15.44 -6.90 -0.29
C ALA A 222 -16.22 -6.97 -1.62
N ARG A 223 -15.50 -7.06 -2.74
CA ARG A 223 -16.08 -7.23 -4.08
C ARG A 223 -16.88 -8.52 -4.21
N TRP A 224 -16.33 -9.64 -3.74
CA TRP A 224 -17.03 -10.94 -3.79
C TRP A 224 -18.32 -10.93 -2.96
N ARG A 225 -18.28 -10.32 -1.77
CA ARG A 225 -19.44 -10.18 -0.89
C ARG A 225 -20.44 -9.12 -1.36
N GLY A 226 -20.01 -8.15 -2.18
CA GLY A 226 -20.84 -7.05 -2.66
C GLY A 226 -21.25 -6.07 -1.56
N PHE A 227 -20.34 -5.72 -0.67
CA PHE A 227 -20.58 -4.74 0.40
C PHE A 227 -19.47 -3.65 0.46
N LEU A 228 -19.73 -2.59 1.22
CA LEU A 228 -18.84 -1.47 1.47
C LEU A 228 -18.33 -0.77 0.19
N PRO A 229 -19.22 -0.27 -0.70
CA PRO A 229 -18.83 0.28 -1.99
C PRO A 229 -17.95 1.52 -1.90
N ALA A 230 -18.16 2.42 -0.92
CA ALA A 230 -17.33 3.61 -0.75
C ALA A 230 -15.95 3.25 -0.17
N TYR A 231 -15.90 2.35 0.81
CA TYR A 231 -14.64 1.80 1.31
C TYR A 231 -13.84 1.13 0.17
N TYR A 232 -14.52 0.29 -0.64
CA TYR A 232 -13.90 -0.36 -1.80
C TYR A 232 -13.32 0.68 -2.77
N THR A 233 -14.08 1.73 -3.08
CA THR A 233 -13.66 2.78 -4.02
C THR A 233 -12.45 3.56 -3.48
N GLY A 234 -12.54 4.05 -2.23
CA GLY A 234 -11.46 4.82 -1.61
C GLY A 234 -10.19 3.99 -1.43
N PHE A 235 -10.31 2.76 -0.90
CA PHE A 235 -9.16 1.90 -0.70
C PHE A 235 -8.56 1.39 -2.03
N THR A 236 -9.34 1.32 -3.11
CA THR A 236 -8.82 1.06 -4.47
C THR A 236 -8.08 2.29 -5.02
N ALA A 237 -8.57 3.50 -4.74
CA ALA A 237 -7.90 4.72 -5.13
C ALA A 237 -6.52 4.83 -4.45
N THR A 238 -6.43 4.59 -3.14
CA THR A 238 -5.18 4.48 -2.38
C THR A 238 -4.20 3.48 -3.01
N CYS A 239 -4.67 2.33 -3.50
CA CYS A 239 -3.84 1.30 -4.13
C CYS A 239 -3.21 1.74 -5.48
N ARG A 240 -3.65 2.86 -6.07
CA ARG A 240 -3.17 3.35 -7.38
C ARG A 240 -2.09 4.44 -7.27
N GLU A 241 -1.93 4.97 -6.11
CA GLU A 241 -0.98 6.04 -5.78
C GLU A 241 0.40 5.49 -5.56
#